data_b8024737999344d5c0149191f0fbd7e6
#
_entry.id   b8024737999344d5c0149191f0fbd7e6
#
_cell.length_a   1.000
_cell.length_b   1.000
_cell.length_c   1.000
_cell.angle_alpha   90.00
_cell.angle_beta   90.00
_cell.angle_gamma   90.00
#
_symmetry.space_group_name_H-M   'P 1'
#
loop_
_entity.id
_entity.type
_entity.pdbx_description
1 polymer ?
#
loop_
_entity_poly.entity_id
_entity_poly.type
_entity_poly.pdbx_seq_one_letter_code
_entity_poly.pdbx_strand_id
1 'polypeptide(L)'
;DARVRGAATELMPILKEMCELYDSSLSVINTAAIVKENYRSFALLADLYEKVAKMCEKENIMILGETKNILSTFINDSNAPFIYEKVGNRFERFMIDEFQDTSVQEWKNLLPLLQNAMSQSEDVSVLIVGDVKQSIYRWRGGDWRLLKSEAVEALGEENTIIKPLTHNYRSLRSVVEFNNKIIESVVEKDGAYINNILDNALNNKEISSTLHSSLYDIIGSAYTDHNQRS
;
A
#
# COMPACT_ATOMS: atom_id res chain seq x y z
N ASP A 1 23.41 50.31 15.77
CA ASP A 1 24.63 49.97 16.47
C ASP A 1 25.47 49.03 15.58
N ALA A 2 26.66 49.49 15.13
CA ALA A 2 27.45 48.77 14.14
C ALA A 2 27.92 47.39 14.65
N ARG A 3 28.15 47.23 15.95
CA ARG A 3 28.53 45.96 16.58
C ARG A 3 27.42 44.90 16.52
N VAL A 4 26.14 45.32 16.70
CA VAL A 4 25.00 44.41 16.61
C VAL A 4 24.76 43.92 15.18
N ARG A 5 24.97 44.79 14.19
CA ARG A 5 24.89 44.43 12.76
C ARG A 5 26.02 43.49 12.34
N GLY A 6 27.27 43.74 12.82
CA GLY A 6 28.40 42.84 12.56
C GLY A 6 28.19 41.44 13.13
N ALA A 7 27.77 41.36 14.40
CA ALA A 7 27.45 40.08 15.04
C ALA A 7 26.27 39.35 14.33
N ALA A 8 25.25 40.06 13.90
CA ALA A 8 24.15 39.46 13.13
C ALA A 8 24.60 38.92 11.77
N THR A 9 25.53 39.62 11.09
CA THR A 9 26.07 39.19 9.78
C THR A 9 26.89 37.91 9.91
N GLU A 10 27.61 37.72 11.01
CA GLU A 10 28.43 36.52 11.22
C GLU A 10 27.61 35.35 11.80
N LEU A 11 26.64 35.61 12.68
CA LEU A 11 25.88 34.56 13.34
C LEU A 11 24.69 34.02 12.51
N MET A 12 24.08 34.87 11.68
CA MET A 12 22.93 34.45 10.88
C MET A 12 23.22 33.32 9.89
N PRO A 13 24.36 33.29 9.16
CA PRO A 13 24.69 32.17 8.31
C PRO A 13 24.89 30.88 9.09
N ILE A 14 25.53 30.92 10.26
CA ILE A 14 25.77 29.75 11.12
C ILE A 14 24.47 29.21 11.65
N LEU A 15 23.56 30.09 12.11
CA LEU A 15 22.22 29.70 12.55
C LEU A 15 21.42 29.04 11.43
N LYS A 16 21.49 29.57 10.22
CA LYS A 16 20.83 29.03 9.05
C LYS A 16 21.35 27.63 8.72
N GLU A 17 22.66 27.46 8.69
CA GLU A 17 23.30 26.15 8.48
C GLU A 17 22.91 25.13 9.56
N MET A 18 22.86 25.56 10.83
CA MET A 18 22.38 24.69 11.92
C MET A 18 20.92 24.28 11.75
N CYS A 19 20.03 25.18 11.35
CA CYS A 19 18.64 24.86 11.08
C CYS A 19 18.50 23.91 9.90
N GLU A 20 19.21 24.15 8.79
CA GLU A 20 19.21 23.27 7.63
C GLU A 20 19.74 21.87 7.97
N LEU A 21 20.80 21.78 8.77
CA LEU A 21 21.33 20.51 9.26
C LEU A 21 20.34 19.80 10.16
N TYR A 22 19.69 20.50 11.09
CA TYR A 22 18.67 19.95 11.96
C TYR A 22 17.48 19.40 11.16
N ASP A 23 16.94 20.20 10.25
CA ASP A 23 15.79 19.81 9.42
C ASP A 23 16.11 18.60 8.54
N SER A 24 17.29 18.54 7.94
CA SER A 24 17.74 17.41 7.14
C SER A 24 17.95 16.13 7.97
N SER A 25 18.32 16.28 9.26
CA SER A 25 18.59 15.18 10.18
C SER A 25 17.35 14.73 10.98
N LEU A 26 16.26 15.49 10.94
CA LEU A 26 15.07 15.28 11.79
C LEU A 26 14.47 13.88 11.62
N SER A 27 14.42 13.36 10.40
CA SER A 27 13.92 12.00 10.12
C SER A 27 14.79 10.94 10.79
N VAL A 28 16.10 11.09 10.76
CA VAL A 28 17.06 10.15 11.39
C VAL A 28 16.94 10.22 12.91
N ILE A 29 16.83 11.42 13.48
CA ILE A 29 16.68 11.66 14.91
C ILE A 29 15.39 11.01 15.44
N ASN A 30 14.28 11.25 14.74
CA ASN A 30 12.98 10.69 15.11
C ASN A 30 12.97 9.15 15.00
N THR A 31 13.55 8.61 13.94
CA THR A 31 13.69 7.17 13.78
C THR A 31 14.55 6.55 14.88
N ALA A 32 15.67 7.17 15.22
CA ALA A 32 16.54 6.72 16.29
C ALA A 32 15.83 6.76 17.67
N ALA A 33 15.00 7.78 17.91
CA ALA A 33 14.21 7.87 19.14
C ALA A 33 13.20 6.73 19.23
N ILE A 34 12.46 6.44 18.16
CA ILE A 34 11.48 5.34 18.11
C ILE A 34 12.17 3.99 18.28
N VAL A 35 13.30 3.77 17.61
CA VAL A 35 14.08 2.53 17.75
C VAL A 35 14.57 2.37 19.19
N LYS A 36 15.10 3.43 19.80
CA LYS A 36 15.58 3.42 21.18
C LYS A 36 14.46 3.09 22.18
N GLU A 37 13.26 3.58 21.96
CA GLU A 37 12.11 3.30 22.80
C GLU A 37 11.65 1.84 22.69
N ASN A 38 11.72 1.28 21.49
CA ASN A 38 11.14 -0.04 21.17
C ASN A 38 12.16 -1.17 21.04
N TYR A 39 13.48 -0.91 21.16
CA TYR A 39 14.51 -1.91 20.86
C TYR A 39 14.38 -3.22 21.66
N ARG A 40 13.91 -3.14 22.92
CA ARG A 40 13.71 -4.33 23.78
C ARG A 40 12.60 -5.21 23.26
N SER A 41 11.52 -4.61 22.78
CA SER A 41 10.40 -5.32 22.17
C SER A 41 10.83 -5.99 20.86
N PHE A 42 11.64 -5.30 20.04
CA PHE A 42 12.19 -5.87 18.81
C PHE A 42 13.16 -7.04 19.11
N ALA A 43 14.02 -6.90 20.11
CA ALA A 43 14.92 -7.97 20.52
C ALA A 43 14.15 -9.21 20.99
N LEU A 44 13.10 -9.01 21.81
CA LEU A 44 12.25 -10.11 22.27
C LEU A 44 11.51 -10.80 21.11
N LEU A 45 11.02 -10.02 20.14
CA LEU A 45 10.37 -10.57 18.94
C LEU A 45 11.36 -11.37 18.09
N ALA A 46 12.60 -10.90 17.94
CA ALA A 46 13.64 -11.62 17.21
C ALA A 46 13.98 -12.96 17.89
N ASP A 47 14.16 -12.96 19.19
CA ASP A 47 14.40 -14.18 19.98
C ASP A 47 13.23 -15.16 19.90
N LEU A 48 11.99 -14.64 19.93
CA LEU A 48 10.79 -15.46 19.80
C LEU A 48 10.71 -16.10 18.40
N TYR A 49 10.97 -15.30 17.37
CA TYR A 49 10.97 -15.77 15.99
C TYR A 49 12.00 -16.90 15.77
N GLU A 50 13.22 -16.71 16.27
CA GLU A 50 14.27 -17.73 16.19
C GLU A 50 13.86 -19.05 16.90
N LYS A 51 13.25 -18.94 18.09
CA LYS A 51 12.77 -20.12 18.84
C LYS A 51 11.64 -20.83 18.10
N VAL A 52 10.70 -20.08 17.53
CA VAL A 52 9.60 -20.64 16.74
C VAL A 52 10.14 -21.33 15.50
N ALA A 53 11.08 -20.73 14.78
CA ALA A 53 11.71 -21.35 13.61
C ALA A 53 12.40 -22.69 13.96
N LYS A 54 13.17 -22.71 15.05
CA LYS A 54 13.82 -23.95 15.56
C LYS A 54 12.79 -25.02 15.96
N MET A 55 11.66 -24.61 16.55
CA MET A 55 10.60 -25.54 16.91
C MET A 55 9.93 -26.11 15.66
N CYS A 56 9.64 -25.28 14.65
CA CYS A 56 9.07 -25.69 13.38
C CYS A 56 9.97 -26.70 12.67
N GLU A 57 11.26 -26.46 12.64
CA GLU A 57 12.26 -27.38 12.07
C GLU A 57 12.27 -28.72 12.83
N LYS A 58 12.33 -28.68 14.16
CA LYS A 58 12.34 -29.88 14.99
C LYS A 58 11.09 -30.74 14.86
N GLU A 59 9.92 -30.12 14.83
CA GLU A 59 8.63 -30.80 14.75
C GLU A 59 8.20 -31.08 13.29
N ASN A 60 9.01 -30.66 12.30
CA ASN A 60 8.74 -30.77 10.87
C ASN A 60 7.37 -30.18 10.48
N ILE A 61 7.07 -29.01 11.02
CA ILE A 61 5.84 -28.24 10.75
C ILE A 61 6.18 -26.91 10.08
N MET A 62 5.26 -26.40 9.27
CA MET A 62 5.36 -25.12 8.62
C MET A 62 4.20 -24.21 9.04
N ILE A 63 4.51 -22.98 9.43
CA ILE A 63 3.50 -21.98 9.74
C ILE A 63 2.99 -21.40 8.43
N LEU A 64 1.66 -21.41 8.21
CA LEU A 64 1.06 -20.86 6.99
C LEU A 64 1.46 -19.40 6.72
N GLY A 65 1.67 -18.60 7.77
CA GLY A 65 2.13 -17.21 7.62
C GLY A 65 3.52 -17.08 6.97
N GLU A 66 4.38 -18.10 7.11
CA GLU A 66 5.73 -18.11 6.53
C GLU A 66 5.75 -18.57 5.06
N THR A 67 4.66 -19.13 4.55
CA THR A 67 4.59 -19.63 3.17
C THR A 67 4.96 -18.55 2.15
N LYS A 68 4.56 -17.30 2.41
CA LYS A 68 4.88 -16.16 1.55
C LYS A 68 6.39 -15.90 1.45
N ASN A 69 7.07 -15.96 2.59
CA ASN A 69 8.51 -15.73 2.71
C ASN A 69 9.29 -16.87 2.05
N ILE A 70 8.87 -18.11 2.29
CA ILE A 70 9.46 -19.29 1.69
C ILE A 70 9.32 -19.23 0.16
N LEU A 71 8.13 -18.95 -0.36
CA LEU A 71 7.91 -18.78 -1.79
C LEU A 71 8.79 -17.68 -2.37
N SER A 72 8.89 -16.53 -1.71
CA SER A 72 9.73 -15.42 -2.20
C SER A 72 11.21 -15.77 -2.27
N THR A 73 11.71 -16.61 -1.37
CA THR A 73 13.10 -17.09 -1.41
C THR A 73 13.33 -17.95 -2.65
N PHE A 74 12.40 -18.85 -2.97
CA PHE A 74 12.49 -19.66 -4.19
C PHE A 74 12.30 -18.86 -5.47
N ILE A 75 11.49 -17.83 -5.45
CA ILE A 75 11.20 -16.98 -6.62
C ILE A 75 12.36 -16.01 -6.91
N ASN A 76 13.01 -15.48 -5.90
CA ASN A 76 14.15 -14.57 -6.05
C ASN A 76 15.46 -15.27 -6.42
N ASP A 77 15.60 -16.55 -6.10
CA ASP A 77 16.69 -17.37 -6.60
C ASP A 77 16.48 -17.66 -8.10
N SER A 78 17.55 -17.56 -8.89
CA SER A 78 17.61 -17.61 -10.35
C SER A 78 16.90 -18.80 -11.04
N ASN A 79 16.27 -19.69 -10.29
CA ASN A 79 15.50 -20.84 -10.74
C ASN A 79 13.97 -20.61 -10.76
N ALA A 80 13.50 -19.41 -10.46
CA ALA A 80 12.08 -19.05 -10.48
C ALA A 80 11.36 -19.39 -11.81
N PRO A 81 11.96 -19.19 -13.01
CA PRO A 81 11.32 -19.52 -14.27
C PRO A 81 10.81 -20.97 -14.34
N PHE A 82 11.54 -21.93 -13.76
CA PHE A 82 11.18 -23.34 -13.82
C PHE A 82 9.89 -23.69 -13.06
N ILE A 83 9.64 -23.07 -11.91
CA ILE A 83 8.42 -23.27 -11.13
C ILE A 83 7.23 -22.70 -11.90
N TYR A 84 7.38 -21.49 -12.42
CA TYR A 84 6.33 -20.81 -13.19
C TYR A 84 6.07 -21.47 -14.53
N GLU A 85 7.10 -21.96 -15.21
CA GLU A 85 6.96 -22.72 -16.44
C GLU A 85 6.13 -23.99 -16.20
N LYS A 86 6.39 -24.70 -15.10
CA LYS A 86 5.60 -25.91 -14.75
C LYS A 86 4.16 -25.62 -14.34
N VAL A 87 3.92 -24.52 -13.65
CA VAL A 87 2.59 -24.17 -13.13
C VAL A 87 1.81 -23.35 -14.16
N GLY A 88 2.46 -22.37 -14.80
CA GLY A 88 1.84 -21.47 -15.77
C GLY A 88 1.25 -22.19 -16.98
N ASN A 89 1.92 -23.24 -17.46
CA ASN A 89 1.43 -24.04 -18.60
C ASN A 89 0.17 -24.88 -18.31
N ARG A 90 -0.32 -24.85 -17.06
CA ARG A 90 -1.52 -25.61 -16.67
C ARG A 90 -2.78 -24.74 -16.50
N PHE A 91 -2.59 -23.43 -16.39
CA PHE A 91 -3.68 -22.51 -16.10
C PHE A 91 -3.79 -21.46 -17.22
N GLU A 92 -4.96 -21.42 -17.84
CA GLU A 92 -5.30 -20.44 -18.88
C GLU A 92 -6.14 -19.30 -18.33
N ARG A 93 -6.79 -19.52 -17.17
CA ARG A 93 -7.72 -18.56 -16.60
C ARG A 93 -7.43 -18.35 -15.11
N PHE A 94 -7.05 -17.13 -14.77
CA PHE A 94 -6.80 -16.72 -13.41
C PHE A 94 -7.93 -15.83 -12.92
N MET A 95 -8.50 -16.17 -11.78
CA MET A 95 -9.54 -15.39 -11.13
C MET A 95 -9.10 -15.10 -9.70
N ILE A 96 -8.87 -13.82 -9.40
CA ILE A 96 -8.37 -13.35 -8.11
C ILE A 96 -9.43 -12.43 -7.52
N ASP A 97 -10.00 -12.83 -6.41
CA ASP A 97 -11.02 -12.08 -5.67
C ASP A 97 -10.43 -11.42 -4.43
N GLU A 98 -11.12 -10.41 -3.89
CA GLU A 98 -10.72 -9.65 -2.70
C GLU A 98 -9.29 -9.08 -2.81
N PHE A 99 -8.92 -8.64 -4.02
CA PHE A 99 -7.53 -8.26 -4.33
C PHE A 99 -7.04 -7.06 -3.51
N GLN A 100 -7.91 -6.20 -2.98
CA GLN A 100 -7.54 -5.09 -2.10
C GLN A 100 -6.85 -5.53 -0.80
N ASP A 101 -6.99 -6.80 -0.42
CA ASP A 101 -6.37 -7.38 0.77
C ASP A 101 -5.03 -8.07 0.49
N THR A 102 -4.64 -8.12 -0.78
CA THR A 102 -3.37 -8.69 -1.23
C THR A 102 -2.20 -7.86 -0.73
N SER A 103 -1.20 -8.51 -0.16
CA SER A 103 0.04 -7.85 0.23
C SER A 103 0.99 -7.69 -0.96
N VAL A 104 1.89 -6.70 -0.86
CA VAL A 104 2.95 -6.49 -1.86
C VAL A 104 3.77 -7.75 -2.09
N GLN A 105 4.03 -8.54 -1.03
CA GLN A 105 4.78 -9.78 -1.13
C GLN A 105 4.00 -10.87 -1.89
N GLU A 106 2.71 -11.02 -1.63
CA GLU A 106 1.86 -11.96 -2.36
C GLU A 106 1.77 -11.59 -3.84
N TRP A 107 1.61 -10.30 -4.13
CA TRP A 107 1.62 -9.80 -5.50
C TRP A 107 2.93 -10.08 -6.21
N LYS A 108 4.07 -9.79 -5.59
CA LYS A 108 5.39 -10.10 -6.14
C LYS A 108 5.61 -11.59 -6.42
N ASN A 109 5.02 -12.45 -5.61
CA ASN A 109 5.06 -13.89 -5.83
C ASN A 109 4.13 -14.36 -6.96
N LEU A 110 2.99 -13.69 -7.15
CA LEU A 110 1.97 -14.06 -8.14
C LEU A 110 2.26 -13.48 -9.52
N LEU A 111 2.73 -12.25 -9.60
CA LEU A 111 2.93 -11.50 -10.85
C LEU A 111 3.76 -12.24 -11.89
N PRO A 112 4.93 -12.85 -11.57
CA PRO A 112 5.71 -13.59 -12.55
C PRO A 112 4.95 -14.79 -13.15
N LEU A 113 4.09 -15.45 -12.36
CA LEU A 113 3.25 -16.54 -12.84
C LEU A 113 2.24 -16.04 -13.90
N LEU A 114 1.57 -14.92 -13.61
CA LEU A 114 0.61 -14.31 -14.53
C LEU A 114 1.30 -13.86 -15.82
N GLN A 115 2.41 -13.15 -15.70
CA GLN A 115 3.18 -12.68 -16.85
C GLN A 115 3.71 -13.82 -17.71
N ASN A 116 4.23 -14.88 -17.10
CA ASN A 116 4.69 -16.06 -17.82
C ASN A 116 3.53 -16.77 -18.55
N ALA A 117 2.39 -16.94 -17.91
CA ALA A 117 1.22 -17.55 -18.54
C ALA A 117 0.73 -16.70 -19.73
N MET A 118 0.59 -15.39 -19.56
CA MET A 118 0.16 -14.45 -20.61
C MET A 118 1.15 -14.41 -21.79
N SER A 119 2.44 -14.58 -21.55
CA SER A 119 3.45 -14.59 -22.62
C SER A 119 3.44 -15.88 -23.47
N GLN A 120 2.86 -16.96 -22.97
CA GLN A 120 2.85 -18.25 -23.65
C GLN A 120 1.63 -18.48 -24.52
N SER A 121 0.50 -17.83 -24.26
CA SER A 121 -0.73 -17.99 -25.02
C SER A 121 -1.60 -16.73 -24.95
N GLU A 122 -2.17 -16.35 -26.09
CA GLU A 122 -3.17 -15.28 -26.20
C GLU A 122 -4.52 -15.67 -25.55
N ASP A 123 -4.75 -16.95 -25.32
CA ASP A 123 -5.97 -17.46 -24.68
C ASP A 123 -5.99 -17.28 -23.15
N VAL A 124 -4.84 -16.90 -22.55
CA VAL A 124 -4.74 -16.67 -21.11
C VAL A 124 -5.48 -15.39 -20.74
N SER A 125 -6.34 -15.50 -19.73
CA SER A 125 -7.07 -14.36 -19.19
C SER A 125 -6.89 -14.25 -17.67
N VAL A 126 -6.74 -13.01 -17.21
CA VAL A 126 -6.61 -12.67 -15.78
C VAL A 126 -7.80 -11.79 -15.39
N LEU A 127 -8.58 -12.21 -14.42
CA LEU A 127 -9.64 -11.44 -13.82
C LEU A 127 -9.27 -11.10 -12.38
N ILE A 128 -9.14 -9.82 -12.11
CA ILE A 128 -8.89 -9.29 -10.75
C ILE A 128 -10.14 -8.57 -10.29
N VAL A 129 -10.67 -8.96 -9.13
CA VAL A 129 -11.87 -8.38 -8.54
C VAL A 129 -11.55 -7.86 -7.15
N GLY A 130 -12.07 -6.70 -6.82
CA GLY A 130 -11.90 -6.10 -5.50
C GLY A 130 -12.50 -4.70 -5.39
N ASP A 131 -12.50 -4.16 -4.20
CA ASP A 131 -12.94 -2.80 -3.91
C ASP A 131 -11.94 -2.11 -2.98
N VAL A 132 -11.25 -1.11 -3.50
CA VAL A 132 -10.25 -0.31 -2.75
C VAL A 132 -10.81 0.20 -1.42
N LYS A 133 -12.11 0.55 -1.37
CA LYS A 133 -12.78 1.06 -0.16
C LYS A 133 -12.95 0.01 0.93
N GLN A 134 -12.86 -1.28 0.57
CA GLN A 134 -12.95 -2.41 1.51
C GLN A 134 -11.59 -2.87 2.04
N SER A 135 -10.48 -2.21 1.67
CA SER A 135 -9.15 -2.54 2.15
C SER A 135 -8.98 -2.16 3.62
N ILE A 136 -9.10 -3.12 4.51
CA ILE A 136 -9.00 -2.94 5.98
C ILE A 136 -7.86 -3.76 6.61
N TYR A 137 -7.11 -4.52 5.80
CA TYR A 137 -6.06 -5.43 6.27
C TYR A 137 -4.63 -4.93 6.08
N ARG A 138 -4.43 -3.60 6.13
CA ARG A 138 -3.10 -2.99 6.05
C ARG A 138 -2.13 -3.53 7.11
N TRP A 139 -2.61 -3.84 8.30
CA TRP A 139 -1.84 -4.43 9.38
C TRP A 139 -1.33 -5.86 9.08
N ARG A 140 -1.92 -6.54 8.09
CA ARG A 140 -1.46 -7.83 7.54
C ARG A 140 -0.60 -7.68 6.28
N GLY A 141 -0.28 -6.45 5.89
CA GLY A 141 0.50 -6.13 4.71
C GLY A 141 -0.33 -5.93 3.43
N GLY A 142 -1.67 -5.95 3.52
CA GLY A 142 -2.54 -5.59 2.40
C GLY A 142 -2.26 -4.17 1.91
N ASP A 143 -2.21 -3.99 0.59
CA ASP A 143 -1.95 -2.69 -0.02
C ASP A 143 -2.98 -2.40 -1.13
N TRP A 144 -3.91 -1.52 -0.84
CA TRP A 144 -4.96 -1.10 -1.76
C TRP A 144 -4.43 -0.45 -3.05
N ARG A 145 -3.19 0.06 -3.06
CA ARG A 145 -2.55 0.65 -4.24
C ARG A 145 -2.33 -0.38 -5.33
N LEU A 146 -2.13 -1.65 -4.94
CA LEU A 146 -2.03 -2.76 -5.90
C LEU A 146 -3.25 -2.83 -6.80
N LEU A 147 -4.45 -2.74 -6.22
CA LEU A 147 -5.71 -2.77 -6.99
C LEU A 147 -5.93 -1.47 -7.75
N LYS A 148 -5.56 -0.31 -7.18
CA LYS A 148 -5.84 1.00 -7.77
C LYS A 148 -5.04 1.24 -9.05
N SER A 149 -3.75 0.91 -9.08
CA SER A 149 -2.86 1.24 -10.20
C SER A 149 -1.77 0.21 -10.49
N GLU A 150 -1.10 -0.33 -9.45
CA GLU A 150 0.11 -1.12 -9.64
C GLU A 150 -0.11 -2.42 -10.44
N ALA A 151 -1.27 -3.06 -10.29
CA ALA A 151 -1.60 -4.27 -11.04
C ALA A 151 -1.80 -3.96 -12.54
N VAL A 152 -2.42 -2.84 -12.86
CA VAL A 152 -2.63 -2.39 -14.25
C VAL A 152 -1.29 -2.07 -14.90
N GLU A 153 -0.43 -1.31 -14.21
CA GLU A 153 0.91 -0.98 -14.70
C GLU A 153 1.75 -2.25 -14.93
N ALA A 154 1.68 -3.23 -14.01
CA ALA A 154 2.47 -4.46 -14.08
C ALA A 154 2.00 -5.44 -15.16
N LEU A 155 0.71 -5.45 -15.51
CA LEU A 155 0.12 -6.32 -16.54
C LEU A 155 0.03 -5.65 -17.92
N GLY A 156 0.27 -4.34 -17.99
CA GLY A 156 0.18 -3.51 -19.19
C GLY A 156 -1.19 -2.84 -19.33
N GLU A 157 -1.19 -1.51 -19.41
CA GLU A 157 -2.41 -0.72 -19.54
C GLU A 157 -3.17 -1.07 -20.82
N GLU A 158 -2.46 -1.34 -21.90
CA GLU A 158 -3.00 -1.70 -23.21
C GLU A 158 -3.73 -3.06 -23.22
N ASN A 159 -3.39 -3.94 -22.28
CA ASN A 159 -3.97 -5.28 -22.14
C ASN A 159 -5.06 -5.33 -21.06
N THR A 160 -5.31 -4.22 -20.38
CA THR A 160 -6.18 -4.19 -19.20
C THR A 160 -7.46 -3.43 -19.46
N ILE A 161 -8.59 -4.02 -19.08
CA ILE A 161 -9.92 -3.38 -19.16
C ILE A 161 -10.48 -3.25 -17.75
N ILE A 162 -10.66 -2.02 -17.28
CA ILE A 162 -11.27 -1.73 -16.00
C ILE A 162 -12.79 -1.59 -16.18
N LYS A 163 -13.57 -2.37 -15.42
CA LYS A 163 -15.03 -2.33 -15.44
C LYS A 163 -15.58 -2.18 -14.02
N PRO A 164 -16.19 -1.05 -13.67
CA PRO A 164 -16.87 -0.90 -12.38
C PRO A 164 -18.17 -1.71 -12.35
N LEU A 165 -18.46 -2.32 -11.20
CA LEU A 165 -19.73 -2.99 -10.94
C LEU A 165 -20.74 -1.96 -10.41
N THR A 166 -21.64 -1.52 -11.27
CA THR A 166 -22.59 -0.44 -10.95
C THR A 166 -23.90 -0.92 -10.30
N HIS A 167 -24.19 -2.22 -10.35
CA HIS A 167 -25.43 -2.79 -9.81
C HIS A 167 -25.16 -3.68 -8.62
N ASN A 168 -25.98 -3.52 -7.58
CA ASN A 168 -25.96 -4.35 -6.40
C ASN A 168 -27.14 -5.35 -6.44
N TYR A 169 -26.81 -6.62 -6.68
CA TYR A 169 -27.79 -7.71 -6.70
C TYR A 169 -27.91 -8.45 -5.37
N ARG A 170 -27.10 -8.08 -4.38
CA ARG A 170 -27.07 -8.74 -3.07
C ARG A 170 -28.08 -8.15 -2.09
N SER A 171 -28.21 -6.83 -2.09
CA SER A 171 -28.96 -6.10 -1.06
C SER A 171 -30.30 -5.60 -1.57
N LEU A 172 -31.25 -5.47 -0.66
CA LEU A 172 -32.55 -4.83 -0.97
C LEU A 172 -32.34 -3.38 -1.35
N ARG A 173 -33.20 -2.86 -2.22
CA ARG A 173 -33.16 -1.48 -2.71
C ARG A 173 -33.08 -0.45 -1.59
N SER A 174 -33.84 -0.62 -0.52
CA SER A 174 -33.83 0.29 0.64
C SER A 174 -32.48 0.36 1.32
N VAL A 175 -31.72 -0.75 1.36
CA VAL A 175 -30.36 -0.80 1.92
C VAL A 175 -29.38 -0.06 1.02
N VAL A 176 -29.47 -0.28 -0.29
CA VAL A 176 -28.61 0.40 -1.27
C VAL A 176 -28.83 1.91 -1.23
N GLU A 177 -30.10 2.36 -1.27
CA GLU A 177 -30.45 3.79 -1.21
C GLU A 177 -30.02 4.45 0.12
N PHE A 178 -30.15 3.71 1.23
CA PHE A 178 -29.73 4.18 2.54
C PHE A 178 -28.19 4.35 2.59
N ASN A 179 -27.44 3.37 2.14
CA ASN A 179 -25.99 3.41 2.11
C ASN A 179 -25.48 4.55 1.21
N ASN A 180 -26.04 4.70 0.01
CA ASN A 180 -25.69 5.79 -0.89
C ASN A 180 -25.88 7.15 -0.23
N LYS A 181 -27.04 7.39 0.39
CA LYS A 181 -27.33 8.67 1.09
C LYS A 181 -26.39 8.93 2.26
N ILE A 182 -26.05 7.91 3.04
CA ILE A 182 -25.10 8.07 4.17
C ILE A 182 -23.73 8.48 3.63
N ILE A 183 -23.22 7.72 2.65
CA ILE A 183 -21.89 7.98 2.10
C ILE A 183 -21.85 9.38 1.46
N GLU A 184 -22.83 9.76 0.65
CA GLU A 184 -22.94 11.11 0.09
C GLU A 184 -22.90 12.18 1.17
N SER A 185 -23.68 12.01 2.25
CA SER A 185 -23.73 12.98 3.35
C SER A 185 -22.41 13.08 4.11
N VAL A 186 -21.69 11.95 4.29
CA VAL A 186 -20.38 11.93 4.94
C VAL A 186 -19.35 12.64 4.05
N VAL A 187 -19.31 12.32 2.75
CA VAL A 187 -18.40 12.94 1.79
C VAL A 187 -18.61 14.45 1.72
N GLU A 188 -19.87 14.90 1.68
CA GLU A 188 -20.17 16.34 1.63
C GLU A 188 -19.72 17.07 2.90
N LYS A 189 -19.96 16.49 4.08
CA LYS A 189 -19.65 17.14 5.36
C LYS A 189 -18.19 17.03 5.76
N ASP A 190 -17.62 15.82 5.64
CA ASP A 190 -16.28 15.53 6.13
C ASP A 190 -15.22 15.85 5.07
N GLY A 191 -15.55 15.77 3.78
CA GLY A 191 -14.62 16.07 2.70
C GLY A 191 -14.09 17.51 2.78
N ALA A 192 -14.98 18.47 3.02
CA ALA A 192 -14.58 19.88 3.20
C ALA A 192 -13.69 20.08 4.44
N TYR A 193 -13.96 19.36 5.52
CA TYR A 193 -13.17 19.41 6.74
C TYR A 193 -11.78 18.80 6.54
N ILE A 194 -11.68 17.63 5.92
CA ILE A 194 -10.42 16.95 5.64
C ILE A 194 -9.57 17.78 4.68
N ASN A 195 -10.16 18.34 3.62
CA ASN A 195 -9.46 19.20 2.68
C ASN A 195 -8.88 20.45 3.37
N ASN A 196 -9.63 21.06 4.31
CA ASN A 196 -9.12 22.18 5.10
C ASN A 196 -7.92 21.76 5.98
N ILE A 197 -7.93 20.56 6.57
CA ILE A 197 -6.78 20.04 7.32
C ILE A 197 -5.58 19.86 6.40
N LEU A 198 -5.76 19.28 5.21
CA LEU A 198 -4.68 19.07 4.23
C LEU A 198 -4.09 20.40 3.75
N ASP A 199 -4.93 21.39 3.46
CA ASP A 199 -4.51 22.73 3.05
C ASP A 199 -3.71 23.43 4.17
N ASN A 200 -4.14 23.31 5.42
CA ASN A 200 -3.41 23.85 6.56
C ASN A 200 -2.06 23.15 6.75
N ALA A 201 -2.02 21.83 6.65
CA ALA A 201 -0.77 21.06 6.75
C ALA A 201 0.21 21.43 5.63
N LEU A 202 -0.28 21.66 4.40
CA LEU A 202 0.55 22.15 3.30
C LEU A 202 1.09 23.56 3.57
N ASN A 203 0.23 24.48 4.02
CA ASN A 203 0.60 25.86 4.34
C ASN A 203 1.63 25.91 5.48
N ASN A 204 1.50 25.04 6.47
CA ASN A 204 2.44 24.89 7.59
C ASN A 204 3.70 24.13 7.21
N LYS A 205 3.84 23.65 5.96
CA LYS A 205 4.96 22.80 5.48
C LYS A 205 5.11 21.47 6.23
N GLU A 206 4.05 20.96 6.79
CA GLU A 206 4.01 19.65 7.47
C GLU A 206 3.96 18.50 6.45
N ILE A 207 3.39 18.76 5.27
CA ILE A 207 3.35 17.83 4.14
C ILE A 207 3.87 18.47 2.86
N SER A 208 4.37 17.65 1.93
CA SER A 208 4.79 18.12 0.60
C SER A 208 3.58 18.37 -0.30
N SER A 209 3.77 19.23 -1.32
CA SER A 209 2.75 19.47 -2.35
C SER A 209 2.35 18.20 -3.10
N THR A 210 3.31 17.29 -3.32
CA THR A 210 3.06 15.99 -3.97
C THR A 210 2.18 15.10 -3.09
N LEU A 211 2.46 15.04 -1.80
CA LEU A 211 1.64 14.26 -0.85
C LEU A 211 0.25 14.86 -0.70
N HIS A 212 0.14 16.19 -0.61
CA HIS A 212 -1.14 16.91 -0.58
C HIS A 212 -2.01 16.55 -1.78
N SER A 213 -1.50 16.70 -3.01
CA SER A 213 -2.23 16.38 -4.24
C SER A 213 -2.64 14.91 -4.27
N SER A 214 -1.74 14.00 -3.90
CA SER A 214 -2.04 12.57 -3.85
C SER A 214 -3.16 12.23 -2.86
N LEU A 215 -3.15 12.82 -1.67
CA LEU A 215 -4.21 12.60 -0.67
C LEU A 215 -5.54 13.24 -1.09
N TYR A 216 -5.50 14.41 -1.70
CA TYR A 216 -6.67 15.11 -2.23
C TYR A 216 -7.36 14.29 -3.32
N ASP A 217 -6.60 13.76 -4.27
CA ASP A 217 -7.09 12.90 -5.35
C ASP A 217 -7.64 11.56 -4.81
N ILE A 218 -6.97 10.97 -3.83
CA ILE A 218 -7.43 9.73 -3.18
C ILE A 218 -8.79 9.95 -2.51
N ILE A 219 -8.94 11.01 -1.73
CA ILE A 219 -10.17 11.33 -1.02
C ILE A 219 -11.27 11.65 -2.03
N GLY A 220 -11.00 12.46 -3.04
CA GLY A 220 -11.95 12.81 -4.10
C GLY A 220 -12.41 11.60 -4.91
N SER A 221 -11.47 10.77 -5.37
CA SER A 221 -11.78 9.64 -6.25
C SER A 221 -12.36 8.43 -5.52
N ALA A 222 -12.01 8.21 -4.24
CA ALA A 222 -12.50 7.06 -3.48
C ALA A 222 -14.02 7.05 -3.29
N TYR A 223 -14.66 8.20 -3.40
CA TYR A 223 -16.09 8.35 -3.14
C TYR A 223 -16.95 8.59 -4.40
N THR A 224 -16.35 8.79 -5.55
CA THR A 224 -17.11 9.03 -6.79
C THR A 224 -17.84 7.78 -7.30
N ASP A 225 -17.30 6.59 -7.03
CA ASP A 225 -17.81 5.31 -7.57
C ASP A 225 -18.60 4.49 -6.56
N HIS A 226 -19.02 5.07 -5.42
CA HIS A 226 -19.78 4.33 -4.40
C HIS A 226 -21.26 4.18 -4.72
N ASN A 227 -21.81 5.02 -5.59
CA ASN A 227 -23.22 5.00 -5.96
C ASN A 227 -23.56 3.73 -6.75
N GLN A 228 -24.33 2.85 -6.13
CA GLN A 228 -24.82 1.61 -6.73
C GLN A 228 -26.29 1.73 -7.12
N ARG A 229 -26.67 1.02 -8.17
CA ARG A 229 -28.06 0.85 -8.59
C ARG A 229 -28.58 -0.49 -8.06
N SER A 230 -29.82 -0.48 -7.60
CA SER A 230 -30.53 -1.70 -7.16
C SER A 230 -31.32 -2.29 -8.31
#